data_07fbe3a048d55048972d289fb769bd0d
#
_entry.id   07fbe3a048d55048972d289fb769bd0d
#
_cell.length_a   1.000
_cell.length_b   1.000
_cell.length_c   1.000
_cell.angle_alpha   90.00
_cell.angle_beta   90.00
_cell.angle_gamma   90.00
#
_symmetry.space_group_name_H-M   'P 1'
#
loop_
_entity.id
_entity.type
_entity.pdbx_description
1 polymer ?
#
loop_
_entity_poly.entity_id
_entity_poly.type
_entity_poly.pdbx_seq_one_letter_code
_entity_poly.pdbx_strand_id
1 'polypeptide(L)'
;MVWIYTEEIVNNNIIKILILSSVMAFGFAGDIQGKITFDGKAPKMKSLRMDADPVCVANNEVAPRKEWLILDENNGLKNVLVFVKESPSNSLSSDYSPPETPAVIDQNGCVYIPHVLGVMVGQDLDILNSDGTLHNIHALPKVNKEFNKAMPRSKKRMTVQFDKSEAPFKVKCDVHPWMGAFLGVFDHPYFAVTNDDGSYVISGLEPGVYVIEAWHEKLGSQTANVTVGDSAANFTFTKPK
;
A
#
# COMPACT_ATOMS: atom_id res chain seq x y z
N MET A 1 -48.18 -84.85 20.01
CA MET A 1 -48.25 -83.67 19.16
C MET A 1 -47.22 -82.71 19.64
N VAL A 2 -45.98 -82.71 19.04
CA VAL A 2 -44.83 -81.93 19.48
C VAL A 2 -44.62 -80.80 18.53
N TRP A 3 -44.68 -79.58 19.03
CA TRP A 3 -44.38 -78.38 18.24
C TRP A 3 -42.91 -78.10 18.38
N ILE A 4 -42.18 -78.05 17.22
CA ILE A 4 -40.78 -77.64 17.13
C ILE A 4 -40.77 -76.14 16.75
N TYR A 5 -40.24 -75.34 17.63
CA TYR A 5 -39.93 -73.92 17.32
C TYR A 5 -38.60 -73.84 16.66
N THR A 6 -38.53 -73.40 15.44
CA THR A 6 -37.31 -72.99 14.77
C THR A 6 -37.05 -71.51 15.03
N GLU A 7 -35.92 -71.23 15.73
CA GLU A 7 -35.44 -69.84 15.88
C GLU A 7 -34.77 -69.42 14.58
N GLU A 8 -35.33 -68.36 13.94
CA GLU A 8 -34.63 -67.62 12.88
C GLU A 8 -33.64 -66.66 13.50
N ILE A 9 -32.35 -66.88 13.22
CA ILE A 9 -31.24 -65.95 13.56
C ILE A 9 -31.26 -64.82 12.54
N VAL A 10 -31.80 -63.66 12.93
CA VAL A 10 -31.74 -62.44 12.15
C VAL A 10 -30.33 -61.80 12.30
N ASN A 11 -29.54 -61.91 11.28
CA ASN A 11 -28.17 -61.38 11.26
C ASN A 11 -28.24 -59.85 10.98
N ASN A 12 -28.23 -59.04 12.07
CA ASN A 12 -28.26 -57.59 12.01
C ASN A 12 -26.85 -57.02 11.68
N ASN A 13 -26.53 -56.96 10.40
CA ASN A 13 -25.38 -56.18 9.90
C ASN A 13 -25.68 -54.69 10.02
N ILE A 14 -25.37 -54.09 11.15
CA ILE A 14 -25.41 -52.63 11.33
C ILE A 14 -24.21 -52.05 10.58
N ILE A 15 -24.43 -51.56 9.39
CA ILE A 15 -23.45 -50.73 8.64
C ILE A 15 -23.37 -49.39 9.38
N LYS A 16 -22.33 -49.21 10.20
CA LYS A 16 -21.99 -47.89 10.76
C LYS A 16 -21.48 -46.99 9.62
N ILE A 17 -22.38 -46.19 9.05
CA ILE A 17 -21.98 -45.10 8.15
C ILE A 17 -21.33 -44.02 8.99
N LEU A 18 -20.00 -43.94 8.95
CA LEU A 18 -19.26 -42.81 9.49
C LEU A 18 -19.51 -41.62 8.52
N ILE A 19 -20.45 -40.75 8.86
CA ILE A 19 -20.60 -39.48 8.21
C ILE A 19 -19.42 -38.61 8.65
N LEU A 20 -18.35 -38.57 7.84
CA LEU A 20 -17.28 -37.62 8.01
C LEU A 20 -17.81 -36.24 7.58
N SER A 21 -18.40 -35.51 8.53
CA SER A 21 -18.77 -34.11 8.30
C SER A 21 -17.48 -33.30 8.18
N SER A 22 -17.02 -33.07 6.95
CA SER A 22 -16.02 -32.04 6.68
C SER A 22 -16.66 -30.68 6.98
N VAL A 23 -16.38 -30.13 8.14
CA VAL A 23 -16.66 -28.71 8.41
C VAL A 23 -15.74 -27.93 7.50
N MET A 24 -16.23 -27.47 6.34
CA MET A 24 -15.60 -26.43 5.57
C MET A 24 -15.67 -25.17 6.45
N ALA A 25 -14.59 -24.84 7.12
CA ALA A 25 -14.43 -23.54 7.74
C ALA A 25 -14.37 -22.52 6.59
N PHE A 26 -15.48 -21.86 6.30
CA PHE A 26 -15.47 -20.65 5.49
C PHE A 26 -14.72 -19.60 6.31
N GLY A 27 -13.44 -19.42 6.03
CA GLY A 27 -12.68 -18.30 6.55
C GLY A 27 -13.26 -17.02 5.94
N PHE A 28 -13.71 -16.10 6.77
CA PHE A 28 -14.08 -14.77 6.30
C PHE A 28 -12.78 -14.01 6.02
N ALA A 29 -12.76 -13.26 4.90
CA ALA A 29 -11.70 -12.31 4.63
C ALA A 29 -11.55 -11.35 5.82
N GLY A 30 -10.31 -11.06 6.19
CA GLY A 30 -10.00 -10.23 7.35
C GLY A 30 -9.02 -9.10 6.97
N ASP A 31 -8.71 -8.30 7.98
CA ASP A 31 -7.84 -7.15 7.82
C ASP A 31 -6.51 -7.36 8.56
N ILE A 32 -5.46 -6.78 7.99
CA ILE A 32 -4.21 -6.52 8.69
C ILE A 32 -4.15 -5.02 8.95
N GLN A 33 -4.06 -4.64 10.22
CA GLN A 33 -4.00 -3.25 10.63
C GLN A 33 -2.86 -3.02 11.61
N GLY A 34 -2.40 -1.79 11.72
CA GLY A 34 -1.35 -1.47 12.64
C GLY A 34 -0.99 0.01 12.68
N LYS A 35 0.04 0.30 13.43
CA LYS A 35 0.60 1.64 13.56
C LYS A 35 2.11 1.61 13.30
N ILE A 36 2.56 2.55 12.51
CA ILE A 36 3.97 2.79 12.27
C ILE A 36 4.42 3.96 13.15
N THR A 37 5.50 3.77 13.89
CA THR A 37 6.05 4.80 14.77
C THR A 37 7.52 5.06 14.46
N PHE A 38 8.01 6.22 14.91
CA PHE A 38 9.42 6.56 14.86
C PHE A 38 10.00 6.66 16.27
N ASP A 39 11.06 5.92 16.56
CA ASP A 39 11.80 6.01 17.79
C ASP A 39 13.08 6.82 17.57
N GLY A 40 13.14 7.98 18.20
CA GLY A 40 14.26 8.90 18.14
C GLY A 40 13.84 10.36 18.14
N LYS A 41 14.84 11.25 18.20
CA LYS A 41 14.60 12.68 18.13
C LYS A 41 14.36 13.11 16.68
N ALA A 42 13.15 13.59 16.38
CA ALA A 42 12.82 14.14 15.08
C ALA A 42 13.70 15.38 14.77
N PRO A 43 14.36 15.42 13.61
CA PRO A 43 15.06 16.62 13.19
C PRO A 43 14.04 17.71 12.81
N LYS A 44 14.42 18.97 13.02
CA LYS A 44 13.59 20.09 12.54
C LYS A 44 13.57 20.10 11.01
N MET A 45 12.39 19.86 10.42
CA MET A 45 12.21 19.91 8.98
C MET A 45 12.42 21.33 8.45
N LYS A 46 13.28 21.46 7.44
CA LYS A 46 13.52 22.74 6.76
C LYS A 46 12.40 23.03 5.78
N SER A 47 12.00 24.30 5.66
CA SER A 47 11.12 24.77 4.60
C SER A 47 11.77 24.56 3.22
N LEU A 48 10.95 24.32 2.22
CA LEU A 48 11.40 24.26 0.83
C LEU A 48 11.76 25.66 0.35
N ARG A 49 12.83 25.77 -0.46
CA ARG A 49 13.22 27.03 -1.07
C ARG A 49 12.54 27.12 -2.42
N MET A 50 11.51 27.97 -2.52
CA MET A 50 10.68 28.14 -3.70
C MET A 50 10.90 29.48 -4.40
N ASP A 51 11.86 30.25 -3.93
CA ASP A 51 12.21 31.61 -4.39
C ASP A 51 12.61 31.70 -5.89
N ALA A 52 12.94 30.56 -6.50
CA ALA A 52 13.21 30.50 -7.94
C ALA A 52 11.97 30.62 -8.83
N ASP A 53 10.77 30.38 -8.31
CA ASP A 53 9.51 30.52 -9.06
C ASP A 53 8.50 31.39 -8.28
N PRO A 54 8.19 32.60 -8.76
CA PRO A 54 7.22 33.51 -8.10
C PRO A 54 5.82 32.92 -7.95
N VAL A 55 5.38 32.02 -8.85
CA VAL A 55 4.08 31.35 -8.75
C VAL A 55 4.08 30.39 -7.55
N CYS A 56 5.17 29.66 -7.36
CA CYS A 56 5.30 28.76 -6.22
C CYS A 56 5.31 29.54 -4.88
N VAL A 57 5.95 30.69 -4.85
CA VAL A 57 5.90 31.58 -3.67
C VAL A 57 4.50 32.10 -3.43
N ALA A 58 3.80 32.55 -4.48
CA ALA A 58 2.45 33.10 -4.37
C ALA A 58 1.40 32.05 -3.97
N ASN A 59 1.58 30.81 -4.37
CA ASN A 59 0.67 29.71 -4.03
C ASN A 59 0.81 29.22 -2.56
N ASN A 60 1.83 29.69 -1.83
CA ASN A 60 2.12 29.22 -0.48
C ASN A 60 2.35 30.42 0.46
N GLU A 61 1.37 30.76 1.30
CA GLU A 61 1.54 31.79 2.36
C GLU A 61 2.68 31.40 3.32
N VAL A 62 2.81 30.10 3.59
CA VAL A 62 3.90 29.52 4.37
C VAL A 62 4.55 28.43 3.53
N ALA A 63 5.83 28.58 3.21
CA ALA A 63 6.54 27.58 2.42
C ALA A 63 6.45 26.18 3.05
N PRO A 64 6.02 25.15 2.28
CA PRO A 64 5.97 23.79 2.73
C PRO A 64 7.31 23.31 3.29
N ARG A 65 7.26 22.34 4.16
CA ARG A 65 8.48 21.70 4.71
C ARG A 65 8.78 20.42 3.93
N LYS A 66 10.03 19.96 4.06
CA LYS A 66 10.40 18.63 3.60
C LYS A 66 9.53 17.59 4.30
N GLU A 67 9.00 16.63 3.53
CA GLU A 67 8.01 15.64 4.00
C GLU A 67 8.61 14.26 4.32
N TRP A 68 9.93 14.13 4.23
CA TRP A 68 10.58 12.83 4.43
C TRP A 68 10.46 12.26 5.86
N LEU A 69 10.06 13.06 6.86
CA LEU A 69 9.72 12.61 8.21
C LEU A 69 8.61 13.49 8.77
N ILE A 70 7.39 13.01 8.72
CA ILE A 70 6.21 13.66 9.31
C ILE A 70 5.73 12.78 10.45
N LEU A 71 5.68 13.35 11.64
CA LEU A 71 5.28 12.68 12.86
C LEU A 71 4.11 13.40 13.50
N ASP A 72 3.18 12.62 14.07
CA ASP A 72 2.17 13.12 15.00
C ASP A 72 2.78 13.37 16.41
N GLU A 73 1.96 13.79 17.35
CA GLU A 73 2.37 14.04 18.76
C GLU A 73 2.78 12.75 19.50
N ASN A 74 2.37 11.58 19.01
CA ASN A 74 2.66 10.26 19.57
C ASN A 74 3.75 9.52 18.78
N ASN A 75 4.51 10.22 17.94
CA ASN A 75 5.53 9.68 17.04
C ASN A 75 4.96 8.73 15.95
N GLY A 76 3.67 8.79 15.66
CA GLY A 76 3.07 8.11 14.51
C GLY A 76 3.70 8.63 13.21
N LEU A 77 4.18 7.73 12.35
CA LEU A 77 4.95 8.06 11.16
C LEU A 77 4.08 8.02 9.91
N LYS A 78 3.86 9.17 9.28
CA LYS A 78 3.17 9.32 7.99
C LYS A 78 4.07 8.92 6.82
N ASN A 79 3.48 8.70 5.66
CA ASN A 79 4.15 8.44 4.39
C ASN A 79 4.97 7.13 4.38
N VAL A 80 4.55 6.12 5.13
CA VAL A 80 5.07 4.77 5.03
C VAL A 80 4.17 3.95 4.12
N LEU A 81 4.72 3.34 3.07
CA LEU A 81 4.00 2.42 2.22
C LEU A 81 4.09 1.02 2.83
N VAL A 82 2.95 0.45 3.19
CA VAL A 82 2.82 -0.87 3.80
C VAL A 82 2.13 -1.79 2.81
N PHE A 83 2.69 -2.96 2.55
CA PHE A 83 2.15 -3.88 1.54
C PHE A 83 2.44 -5.33 1.87
N VAL A 84 1.63 -6.22 1.31
CA VAL A 84 1.90 -7.66 1.32
C VAL A 84 3.07 -7.92 0.40
N LYS A 85 4.14 -8.48 0.96
CA LYS A 85 5.34 -8.89 0.22
C LYS A 85 5.26 -10.34 -0.23
N GLU A 86 4.78 -11.20 0.66
CA GLU A 86 4.61 -12.63 0.41
C GLU A 86 3.31 -13.11 1.03
N SER A 87 2.66 -14.06 0.39
CA SER A 87 1.41 -14.66 0.83
C SER A 87 1.57 -16.13 1.21
N PRO A 88 0.66 -16.71 2.01
CA PRO A 88 0.66 -18.13 2.32
C PRO A 88 0.59 -18.94 1.01
N SER A 89 1.54 -19.86 0.80
CA SER A 89 1.54 -20.82 -0.34
C SER A 89 1.34 -20.15 -1.72
N ASN A 90 1.82 -18.92 -1.92
CA ASN A 90 1.56 -18.12 -3.12
C ASN A 90 0.04 -17.95 -3.40
N SER A 91 -0.76 -17.78 -2.36
CA SER A 91 -2.22 -17.68 -2.44
C SER A 91 -2.74 -16.37 -3.01
N LEU A 92 -1.88 -15.37 -3.24
CA LEU A 92 -2.30 -14.18 -3.99
C LEU A 92 -2.59 -14.61 -5.43
N SER A 93 -3.81 -14.35 -5.87
CA SER A 93 -4.16 -14.51 -7.28
C SER A 93 -3.25 -13.65 -8.14
N SER A 94 -2.88 -14.13 -9.32
CA SER A 94 -2.24 -13.31 -10.35
C SER A 94 -3.26 -12.46 -11.15
N ASP A 95 -4.55 -12.60 -10.85
CA ASP A 95 -5.63 -12.13 -11.71
C ASP A 95 -6.46 -11.01 -11.06
N TYR A 96 -5.83 -10.17 -10.20
CA TYR A 96 -6.51 -8.99 -9.70
C TYR A 96 -6.69 -7.96 -10.81
N SER A 97 -7.94 -7.57 -11.05
CA SER A 97 -8.24 -6.44 -11.92
C SER A 97 -7.92 -5.13 -11.20
N PRO A 98 -7.23 -4.19 -11.85
CA PRO A 98 -7.00 -2.88 -11.28
C PRO A 98 -8.34 -2.15 -11.07
N PRO A 99 -8.42 -1.23 -10.08
CA PRO A 99 -9.58 -0.38 -9.91
C PRO A 99 -9.90 0.43 -11.17
N GLU A 100 -11.20 0.56 -11.50
CA GLU A 100 -11.65 1.44 -12.60
C GLU A 100 -11.40 2.93 -12.28
N THR A 101 -11.37 3.27 -10.98
CA THR A 101 -11.07 4.63 -10.53
C THR A 101 -9.57 4.87 -10.65
N PRO A 102 -9.15 5.92 -11.38
CA PRO A 102 -7.75 6.30 -11.44
C PRO A 102 -7.17 6.65 -10.08
N ALA A 103 -5.94 6.25 -9.83
CA ALA A 103 -5.13 6.86 -8.79
C ALA A 103 -4.76 8.29 -9.22
N VAL A 104 -4.52 9.18 -8.26
CA VAL A 104 -4.22 10.59 -8.57
C VAL A 104 -2.95 11.04 -7.88
N ILE A 105 -2.08 11.71 -8.63
CA ILE A 105 -0.98 12.51 -8.10
C ILE A 105 -1.08 13.92 -8.67
N ASP A 106 -1.17 14.92 -7.79
CA ASP A 106 -1.35 16.33 -8.19
C ASP A 106 -0.09 17.14 -7.92
N GLN A 107 0.22 18.04 -8.82
CA GLN A 107 1.22 19.08 -8.67
C GLN A 107 0.47 20.34 -8.21
N ASN A 108 0.43 20.54 -6.91
CA ASN A 108 -0.36 21.59 -6.27
C ASN A 108 0.44 22.24 -5.14
N GLY A 109 0.54 23.58 -5.16
CA GLY A 109 1.41 24.31 -4.25
C GLY A 109 2.89 24.04 -4.52
N CYS A 110 3.24 23.65 -5.74
CA CYS A 110 4.59 23.27 -6.18
C CYS A 110 5.21 22.13 -5.35
N VAL A 111 4.37 21.18 -4.99
CA VAL A 111 4.74 19.86 -4.43
C VAL A 111 3.91 18.78 -5.10
N TYR A 112 4.29 17.52 -4.96
CA TYR A 112 3.46 16.38 -5.36
C TYR A 112 2.57 15.96 -4.20
N ILE A 113 1.28 15.77 -4.43
CA ILE A 113 0.29 15.32 -3.47
C ILE A 113 -0.46 14.10 -4.04
N PRO A 114 -0.42 12.94 -3.37
CA PRO A 114 0.30 12.64 -2.14
C PRO A 114 1.81 12.49 -2.34
N HIS A 115 2.58 12.58 -1.25
CA HIS A 115 4.02 12.36 -1.26
C HIS A 115 4.42 10.90 -1.51
N VAL A 116 3.61 9.95 -1.04
CA VAL A 116 3.76 8.51 -1.26
C VAL A 116 2.44 7.93 -1.76
N LEU A 117 2.49 7.13 -2.81
CA LEU A 117 1.31 6.52 -3.44
C LEU A 117 1.59 5.08 -3.86
N GLY A 118 0.66 4.16 -3.59
CA GLY A 118 0.60 2.84 -4.20
C GLY A 118 -0.40 2.83 -5.36
N VAL A 119 -0.08 2.12 -6.43
CA VAL A 119 -0.98 1.88 -7.58
C VAL A 119 -0.93 0.41 -7.98
N MET A 120 -1.98 -0.10 -8.60
CA MET A 120 -1.95 -1.44 -9.18
C MET A 120 -1.37 -1.42 -10.60
N VAL A 121 -0.79 -2.55 -10.99
CA VAL A 121 -0.43 -2.82 -12.41
C VAL A 121 -1.67 -2.61 -13.28
N GLY A 122 -1.53 -1.84 -14.36
CA GLY A 122 -2.62 -1.53 -15.28
C GLY A 122 -3.64 -0.51 -14.77
N GLN A 123 -3.54 -0.04 -13.52
CA GLN A 123 -4.40 1.05 -13.03
C GLN A 123 -4.02 2.37 -13.69
N ASP A 124 -5.03 3.14 -14.10
CA ASP A 124 -4.81 4.53 -14.53
C ASP A 124 -4.25 5.36 -13.37
N LEU A 125 -3.16 6.07 -13.66
CA LEU A 125 -2.62 7.13 -12.80
C LEU A 125 -2.83 8.47 -13.47
N ASP A 126 -3.71 9.27 -12.92
CA ASP A 126 -3.90 10.64 -13.32
C ASP A 126 -2.87 11.56 -12.67
N ILE A 127 -2.14 12.23 -13.51
CA ILE A 127 -1.16 13.23 -13.11
C ILE A 127 -1.77 14.59 -13.40
N LEU A 128 -2.01 15.38 -12.35
CA LEU A 128 -2.60 16.69 -12.46
C LEU A 128 -1.54 17.79 -12.36
N ASN A 129 -1.82 18.95 -12.94
CA ASN A 129 -1.12 20.20 -12.70
C ASN A 129 -2.15 21.26 -12.30
N SER A 130 -2.35 21.42 -11.00
CA SER A 130 -3.27 22.42 -10.42
C SER A 130 -2.62 23.78 -10.27
N ASP A 131 -1.31 23.88 -10.43
CA ASP A 131 -0.57 25.12 -10.35
C ASP A 131 -0.65 25.96 -11.64
N GLY A 132 -0.34 27.23 -11.52
CA GLY A 132 -0.30 28.18 -12.62
C GLY A 132 1.04 28.24 -13.37
N THR A 133 1.96 27.30 -13.11
CA THR A 133 3.31 27.27 -13.67
C THR A 133 3.61 25.98 -14.42
N LEU A 134 4.77 25.91 -15.05
CA LEU A 134 5.30 24.71 -15.68
C LEU A 134 5.86 23.77 -14.62
N HIS A 135 5.39 22.55 -14.63
CA HIS A 135 6.02 21.41 -13.96
C HIS A 135 6.40 20.34 -14.98
N ASN A 136 7.09 19.32 -14.54
CA ASN A 136 7.19 18.04 -15.23
C ASN A 136 7.10 16.91 -14.22
N ILE A 137 6.72 15.74 -14.68
CA ILE A 137 6.81 14.51 -13.90
C ILE A 137 7.88 13.62 -14.52
N HIS A 138 8.94 13.36 -13.76
CA HIS A 138 10.02 12.46 -14.10
C HIS A 138 9.98 11.26 -13.16
N ALA A 139 9.40 10.17 -13.63
CA ALA A 139 9.35 8.90 -12.93
C ALA A 139 10.64 8.12 -13.20
N LEU A 140 11.27 7.61 -12.15
CA LEU A 140 12.57 6.91 -12.17
C LEU A 140 12.42 5.44 -11.74
N PRO A 141 11.58 4.64 -12.40
CA PRO A 141 11.45 3.22 -12.12
C PRO A 141 12.73 2.47 -12.53
N LYS A 142 12.91 1.25 -12.02
CA LYS A 142 14.00 0.34 -12.41
C LYS A 142 13.52 -0.82 -13.27
N VAL A 143 12.22 -1.17 -13.15
CA VAL A 143 11.58 -2.31 -13.84
C VAL A 143 10.64 -1.82 -14.93
N ASN A 144 9.84 -0.80 -14.66
CA ASN A 144 8.97 -0.16 -15.64
C ASN A 144 9.77 0.82 -16.53
N LYS A 145 9.13 1.32 -17.56
CA LYS A 145 9.75 2.31 -18.46
C LYS A 145 9.82 3.67 -17.79
N GLU A 146 11.02 4.23 -17.70
CA GLU A 146 11.26 5.62 -17.30
C GLU A 146 10.54 6.59 -18.25
N PHE A 147 9.97 7.65 -17.69
CA PHE A 147 9.43 8.75 -18.49
C PHE A 147 9.65 10.10 -17.80
N ASN A 148 9.80 11.12 -18.65
CA ASN A 148 9.87 12.52 -18.26
C ASN A 148 8.90 13.32 -19.13
N LYS A 149 7.83 13.85 -18.54
CA LYS A 149 6.74 14.52 -19.26
C LYS A 149 6.53 15.93 -18.72
N ALA A 150 6.69 16.92 -19.61
CA ALA A 150 6.37 18.30 -19.29
C ALA A 150 4.85 18.50 -19.14
N MET A 151 4.48 19.28 -18.13
CA MET A 151 3.12 19.70 -17.85
C MET A 151 3.08 21.24 -17.73
N PRO A 152 3.03 21.96 -18.85
CA PRO A 152 2.83 23.40 -18.82
C PRO A 152 1.48 23.73 -18.18
N ARG A 153 1.33 24.98 -17.72
CA ARG A 153 0.10 25.43 -17.04
C ARG A 153 -1.21 25.15 -17.80
N SER A 154 -1.12 25.01 -19.12
CA SER A 154 -2.27 24.67 -19.98
C SER A 154 -2.62 23.19 -19.98
N LYS A 155 -1.71 22.31 -19.60
CA LYS A 155 -1.92 20.86 -19.54
C LYS A 155 -2.27 20.45 -18.10
N LYS A 156 -3.57 20.41 -17.82
CA LYS A 156 -4.08 20.18 -16.47
C LYS A 156 -4.10 18.73 -16.04
N ARG A 157 -4.06 17.79 -16.98
CA ARG A 157 -4.10 16.35 -16.70
C ARG A 157 -3.38 15.56 -17.78
N MET A 158 -2.78 14.46 -17.37
CA MET A 158 -2.37 13.36 -18.23
C MET A 158 -2.54 12.04 -17.46
N THR A 159 -2.76 10.95 -18.21
CA THR A 159 -2.91 9.61 -17.62
C THR A 159 -1.77 8.73 -18.10
N VAL A 160 -1.24 7.91 -17.20
CA VAL A 160 -0.24 6.88 -17.48
C VAL A 160 -0.62 5.58 -16.77
N GLN A 161 -0.02 4.47 -17.19
CA GLN A 161 -0.14 3.17 -16.54
C GLN A 161 1.26 2.56 -16.38
N PHE A 162 1.40 1.65 -15.42
CA PHE A 162 2.60 0.83 -15.23
C PHE A 162 2.26 -0.63 -15.51
N ASP A 163 3.12 -1.32 -16.26
CA ASP A 163 2.85 -2.66 -16.76
C ASP A 163 3.37 -3.78 -15.86
N LYS A 164 4.20 -3.44 -14.87
CA LYS A 164 4.89 -4.40 -14.00
C LYS A 164 4.91 -3.94 -12.56
N SER A 165 4.77 -4.89 -11.62
CA SER A 165 4.98 -4.60 -10.20
C SER A 165 6.42 -4.18 -9.94
N GLU A 166 6.60 -3.23 -9.04
CA GLU A 166 7.89 -2.66 -8.70
C GLU A 166 7.88 -2.03 -7.31
N ALA A 167 8.95 -2.27 -6.55
CA ALA A 167 9.18 -1.61 -5.27
C ALA A 167 9.17 -0.07 -5.42
N PRO A 168 8.90 0.69 -4.35
CA PRO A 168 8.76 2.12 -4.44
C PRO A 168 9.96 2.82 -5.08
N PHE A 169 9.70 3.62 -6.09
CA PHE A 169 10.67 4.41 -6.84
C PHE A 169 10.35 5.90 -6.77
N LYS A 170 11.35 6.71 -7.07
CA LYS A 170 11.24 8.16 -6.97
C LYS A 170 10.54 8.76 -8.19
N VAL A 171 9.70 9.76 -7.92
CA VAL A 171 9.18 10.73 -8.87
C VAL A 171 9.74 12.11 -8.52
N LYS A 172 10.16 12.90 -9.49
CA LYS A 172 10.70 14.25 -9.29
C LYS A 172 10.24 15.22 -10.35
N CYS A 173 10.38 16.51 -10.07
CA CYS A 173 10.30 17.58 -11.04
C CYS A 173 11.72 18.07 -11.36
N ASP A 174 12.06 18.19 -12.64
CA ASP A 174 13.35 18.73 -13.09
C ASP A 174 13.34 20.26 -13.14
N VAL A 175 12.13 20.86 -13.21
CA VAL A 175 11.96 22.33 -13.17
C VAL A 175 12.10 22.84 -11.73
N HIS A 176 11.53 22.10 -10.77
CA HIS A 176 11.52 22.46 -9.35
C HIS A 176 12.21 21.37 -8.52
N PRO A 177 13.52 21.47 -8.27
CA PRO A 177 14.31 20.37 -7.66
C PRO A 177 13.88 19.98 -6.25
N TRP A 178 13.06 20.78 -5.59
CA TRP A 178 12.48 20.47 -4.27
C TRP A 178 11.26 19.53 -4.32
N MET A 179 10.60 19.39 -5.50
CA MET A 179 9.46 18.52 -5.68
C MET A 179 9.89 17.07 -5.83
N GLY A 180 9.38 16.23 -5.00
CA GLY A 180 9.62 14.79 -5.04
C GLY A 180 8.47 14.01 -4.41
N ALA A 181 8.25 12.80 -4.91
CA ALA A 181 7.28 11.82 -4.40
C ALA A 181 7.80 10.40 -4.66
N PHE A 182 7.07 9.41 -4.15
CA PHE A 182 7.39 8.00 -4.35
C PHE A 182 6.15 7.22 -4.78
N LEU A 183 6.32 6.32 -5.74
CA LEU A 183 5.29 5.43 -6.26
C LEU A 183 5.72 3.98 -6.07
N GLY A 184 4.85 3.15 -5.49
CA GLY A 184 4.95 1.69 -5.54
C GLY A 184 3.93 1.13 -6.51
N VAL A 185 4.30 0.12 -7.30
CA VAL A 185 3.40 -0.56 -8.24
C VAL A 185 3.21 -2.00 -7.82
N PHE A 186 1.97 -2.45 -7.63
CA PHE A 186 1.64 -3.76 -7.10
C PHE A 186 0.73 -4.53 -8.07
N ASP A 187 0.92 -5.84 -8.15
CA ASP A 187 0.04 -6.75 -8.90
C ASP A 187 -1.16 -7.24 -8.09
N HIS A 188 -1.37 -6.69 -6.89
CA HIS A 188 -2.46 -7.00 -5.97
C HIS A 188 -2.94 -5.73 -5.24
N PRO A 189 -4.16 -5.71 -4.66
CA PRO A 189 -4.71 -4.53 -3.98
C PRO A 189 -4.25 -4.36 -2.52
N TYR A 190 -3.42 -5.25 -1.98
CA TYR A 190 -3.09 -5.34 -0.57
C TYR A 190 -1.92 -4.43 -0.19
N PHE A 191 -2.15 -3.15 -0.22
CA PHE A 191 -1.22 -2.11 0.22
C PHE A 191 -1.98 -0.92 0.81
N ALA A 192 -1.30 -0.15 1.63
CA ALA A 192 -1.79 1.09 2.22
C ALA A 192 -0.64 2.07 2.46
N VAL A 193 -0.94 3.35 2.50
CA VAL A 193 -0.01 4.38 2.99
C VAL A 193 -0.49 4.83 4.36
N THR A 194 0.43 5.01 5.31
CA THR A 194 0.05 5.42 6.65
C THR A 194 -0.59 6.80 6.69
N ASN A 195 -1.63 6.92 7.51
CA ASN A 195 -2.33 8.17 7.83
C ASN A 195 -1.44 9.14 8.62
N ASP A 196 -1.99 10.29 8.96
CA ASP A 196 -1.29 11.35 9.72
C ASP A 196 -0.82 10.88 11.11
N ASP A 197 -1.52 9.93 11.71
CA ASP A 197 -1.19 9.32 13.01
C ASP A 197 -0.32 8.06 12.92
N GLY A 198 0.11 7.68 11.71
CA GLY A 198 0.89 6.48 11.44
C GLY A 198 0.06 5.19 11.33
N SER A 199 -1.26 5.24 11.46
CA SER A 199 -2.13 4.06 11.32
C SER A 199 -2.26 3.63 9.85
N TYR A 200 -2.50 2.32 9.65
CA TYR A 200 -2.82 1.75 8.33
C TYR A 200 -3.75 0.54 8.46
N VAL A 201 -4.46 0.23 7.38
CA VAL A 201 -5.29 -0.97 7.25
C VAL A 201 -5.13 -1.54 5.84
N ILE A 202 -4.90 -2.85 5.75
CA ILE A 202 -4.94 -3.64 4.52
C ILE A 202 -6.09 -4.63 4.67
N SER A 203 -7.15 -4.47 3.89
CA SER A 203 -8.40 -5.19 4.05
C SER A 203 -8.59 -6.31 3.02
N GLY A 204 -9.44 -7.27 3.35
CA GLY A 204 -9.93 -8.28 2.42
C GLY A 204 -8.97 -9.45 2.17
N LEU A 205 -8.05 -9.69 3.09
CA LEU A 205 -7.10 -10.80 3.00
C LEU A 205 -7.77 -12.12 3.44
N GLU A 206 -7.52 -13.20 2.71
CA GLU A 206 -7.89 -14.54 3.13
C GLU A 206 -7.15 -14.93 4.42
N PRO A 207 -7.71 -15.80 5.26
CA PRO A 207 -7.04 -16.27 6.47
C PRO A 207 -5.66 -16.89 6.16
N GLY A 208 -4.63 -16.46 6.88
CA GLY A 208 -3.29 -16.98 6.68
C GLY A 208 -2.21 -16.09 7.30
N VAL A 209 -0.96 -16.51 7.13
CA VAL A 209 0.22 -15.76 7.58
C VAL A 209 0.88 -15.11 6.37
N TYR A 210 0.99 -13.80 6.40
CA TYR A 210 1.55 -12.97 5.33
C TYR A 210 2.85 -12.33 5.77
N VAL A 211 3.78 -12.13 4.84
CA VAL A 211 4.93 -11.25 5.06
C VAL A 211 4.50 -9.84 4.66
N ILE A 212 4.45 -8.95 5.64
CA ILE A 212 4.15 -7.52 5.43
C ILE A 212 5.47 -6.76 5.40
N GLU A 213 5.63 -5.90 4.38
CA GLU A 213 6.73 -4.94 4.32
C GLU A 213 6.20 -3.53 4.56
N ALA A 214 6.87 -2.80 5.46
CA ALA A 214 6.70 -1.37 5.67
C ALA A 214 7.93 -0.66 5.09
N TRP A 215 7.74 0.18 4.08
CA TRP A 215 8.79 0.91 3.37
C TRP A 215 8.71 2.42 3.63
N HIS A 216 9.85 3.03 3.89
CA HIS A 216 9.97 4.47 4.06
C HIS A 216 11.18 5.02 3.28
N GLU A 217 11.02 6.17 2.62
CA GLU A 217 11.99 6.75 1.68
C GLU A 217 13.40 6.98 2.23
N LYS A 218 13.54 7.19 3.53
CA LYS A 218 14.82 7.50 4.21
C LYS A 218 15.21 6.49 5.29
N LEU A 219 14.25 5.78 5.84
CA LEU A 219 14.48 4.86 6.95
C LEU A 219 14.62 3.41 6.49
N GLY A 220 14.39 3.14 5.18
CA GLY A 220 14.48 1.80 4.60
C GLY A 220 13.21 0.99 4.80
N SER A 221 13.35 -0.33 4.79
CA SER A 221 12.24 -1.27 4.93
C SER A 221 12.37 -2.13 6.18
N GLN A 222 11.22 -2.54 6.72
CA GLN A 222 11.09 -3.57 7.74
C GLN A 222 10.05 -4.59 7.29
N THR A 223 10.21 -5.85 7.70
CA THR A 223 9.26 -6.93 7.39
C THR A 223 8.83 -7.65 8.66
N ALA A 224 7.61 -8.16 8.67
CA ALA A 224 7.08 -9.01 9.73
C ALA A 224 6.14 -10.07 9.17
N ASN A 225 6.11 -11.25 9.82
CA ASN A 225 5.06 -12.23 9.59
C ASN A 225 3.82 -11.83 10.40
N VAL A 226 2.67 -11.75 9.75
CA VAL A 226 1.42 -11.30 10.35
C VAL A 226 0.31 -12.27 9.98
N THR A 227 -0.43 -12.75 10.97
CA THR A 227 -1.64 -13.56 10.74
C THR A 227 -2.84 -12.65 10.57
N VAL A 228 -3.66 -12.90 9.55
CA VAL A 228 -4.92 -12.18 9.36
C VAL A 228 -5.85 -12.38 10.55
N GLY A 229 -6.36 -11.29 11.12
CA GLY A 229 -7.22 -11.29 12.30
C GLY A 229 -6.48 -11.30 13.65
N ASP A 230 -5.14 -11.32 13.64
CA ASP A 230 -4.33 -11.13 14.85
C ASP A 230 -4.35 -9.67 15.34
N SER A 231 -3.73 -9.46 16.50
CA SER A 231 -3.45 -8.11 17.01
C SER A 231 -2.60 -7.30 16.05
N ALA A 232 -2.70 -5.98 16.14
CA ALA A 232 -2.09 -5.02 15.23
C ALA A 232 -0.62 -5.33 14.84
N ALA A 233 -0.33 -5.27 13.54
CA ALA A 233 1.03 -5.37 12.99
C ALA A 233 1.73 -4.01 13.07
N ASN A 234 2.45 -3.78 14.16
CA ASN A 234 3.14 -2.50 14.39
C ASN A 234 4.61 -2.58 13.98
N PHE A 235 5.13 -1.45 13.45
CA PHE A 235 6.54 -1.31 13.14
C PHE A 235 7.08 -0.03 13.80
N THR A 236 8.35 -0.08 14.22
CA THR A 236 9.03 1.09 14.76
C THR A 236 10.31 1.36 13.99
N PHE A 237 10.35 2.49 13.31
CA PHE A 237 11.53 2.93 12.59
C PHE A 237 12.46 3.75 13.49
N THR A 238 13.74 3.58 13.28
CA THR A 238 14.79 4.40 13.92
C THR A 238 15.63 5.06 12.84
N LYS A 239 16.35 6.13 13.21
CA LYS A 239 17.30 6.74 12.28
C LYS A 239 18.41 5.74 11.93
N PRO A 240 18.73 5.54 10.65
CA PRO A 240 19.89 4.74 10.28
C PRO A 240 21.18 5.25 10.97
N LYS A 241 21.98 4.30 11.46
CA LYS A 241 23.28 4.59 12.07
C LYS A 241 24.29 5.13 11.07
#